data_2f2eda1a99f21f8ba6df7d5f42e47f82
#
_entry.id   2f2eda1a99f21f8ba6df7d5f42e47f82
#
_cell.length_a   1.000
_cell.length_b   1.000
_cell.length_c   1.000
_cell.angle_alpha   90.00
_cell.angle_beta   90.00
_cell.angle_gamma   90.00
#
_symmetry.space_group_name_H-M   'P 1'
#
loop_
_entity.id
_entity.type
_entity.pdbx_description
1 polymer ?
#
loop_
_entity_poly.entity_id
_entity_poly.type
_entity_poly.pdbx_seq_one_letter_code
_entity_poly.pdbx_strand_id
1 'polypeptide(L)'
;FLSFILIAILILSSSLLLPLFLRFILSYVNNSIEFNNPLITWFFRDTFKQVRRISLSLNALMLSIAVTIGVDNMVKSFEETFSIWLDKRLITEMYVRTNSEATAKKIITEIEKEENIINIYPIIETKSYFNNSKISVVGFKPEKIYIDNWPIVDKSVDMWKKIQNFNGILINEQFHYKFDVNIGDEIQTNDLLINNNNLKSVVVGIYPDYGNSIPQVMISLKRFQEYYSDSFPHNFAFDIKRNAFNDVSEFLQKKYDILETDIINQIN
;
A
#
# COMPACT_ATOMS: atom_id res chain seq x y z
N PHE A 1 -11.87 -16.68 -2.28
CA PHE A 1 -12.48 -17.75 -1.46
C PHE A 1 -12.10 -19.14 -1.99
N LEU A 2 -12.20 -19.38 -3.29
CA LEU A 2 -11.86 -20.67 -3.94
C LEU A 2 -10.41 -21.09 -3.66
N SER A 3 -9.47 -20.15 -3.70
CA SER A 3 -8.04 -20.40 -3.46
C SER A 3 -7.76 -20.90 -2.03
N PHE A 4 -8.44 -20.37 -1.04
CA PHE A 4 -8.30 -20.84 0.34
C PHE A 4 -8.83 -22.27 0.52
N ILE A 5 -9.95 -22.62 -0.12
CA ILE A 5 -10.50 -23.97 -0.12
C ILE A 5 -9.52 -24.94 -0.77
N LEU A 6 -8.92 -24.57 -1.89
CA LEU A 6 -7.94 -25.39 -2.61
C LEU A 6 -6.71 -25.67 -1.74
N ILE A 7 -6.16 -24.65 -1.09
CA ILE A 7 -5.02 -24.78 -0.18
C ILE A 7 -5.37 -25.70 1.00
N ALA A 8 -6.55 -25.51 1.61
CA ALA A 8 -7.01 -26.37 2.70
C ALA A 8 -7.12 -27.85 2.28
N ILE A 9 -7.67 -28.12 1.09
CA ILE A 9 -7.76 -29.49 0.53
C ILE A 9 -6.36 -30.06 0.28
N LEU A 10 -5.41 -29.30 -0.25
CA LEU A 10 -4.04 -29.74 -0.45
C LEU A 10 -3.34 -30.11 0.87
N ILE A 11 -3.49 -29.29 1.91
CA ILE A 11 -2.91 -29.56 3.23
C ILE A 11 -3.54 -30.81 3.85
N LEU A 12 -4.86 -30.96 3.81
CA LEU A 12 -5.55 -32.12 4.35
C LEU A 12 -5.18 -33.41 3.58
N SER A 13 -5.14 -33.34 2.26
CA SER A 13 -4.76 -34.52 1.44
C SER A 13 -3.31 -34.94 1.68
N SER A 14 -2.37 -34.01 1.80
CA SER A 14 -0.97 -34.31 2.12
C SER A 14 -0.82 -34.97 3.49
N SER A 15 -1.57 -34.46 4.49
CA SER A 15 -1.61 -35.04 5.83
C SER A 15 -2.13 -36.47 5.84
N LEU A 16 -3.21 -36.75 5.10
CA LEU A 16 -3.78 -38.11 5.00
C LEU A 16 -2.88 -39.08 4.22
N LEU A 17 -2.13 -38.59 3.25
CA LEU A 17 -1.20 -39.41 2.46
C LEU A 17 0.10 -39.74 3.19
N LEU A 18 0.51 -38.95 4.17
CA LEU A 18 1.77 -39.12 4.90
C LEU A 18 1.96 -40.53 5.49
N PRO A 19 1.00 -41.16 6.20
CA PRO A 19 1.19 -42.49 6.73
C PRO A 19 1.31 -43.57 5.66
N LEU A 20 0.66 -43.40 4.51
CA LEU A 20 0.79 -44.30 3.37
C LEU A 20 2.18 -44.18 2.73
N PHE A 21 2.65 -42.96 2.57
CA PHE A 21 3.99 -42.64 2.03
C PHE A 21 5.09 -43.21 2.94
N LEU A 22 4.98 -43.01 4.24
CA LEU A 22 5.92 -43.59 5.22
C LEU A 22 5.94 -45.11 5.17
N ARG A 23 4.78 -45.75 5.10
CA ARG A 23 4.71 -47.21 4.94
C ARG A 23 5.39 -47.70 3.66
N PHE A 24 5.16 -46.99 2.55
CA PHE A 24 5.74 -47.35 1.26
C PHE A 24 7.29 -47.24 1.32
N ILE A 25 7.84 -46.12 1.86
CA ILE A 25 9.28 -45.91 2.00
C ILE A 25 9.90 -46.97 2.91
N LEU A 26 9.32 -47.19 4.09
CA LEU A 26 9.86 -48.17 5.05
C LEU A 26 9.77 -49.61 4.53
N SER A 27 8.71 -49.95 3.80
CA SER A 27 8.58 -51.23 3.15
C SER A 27 9.63 -51.43 2.05
N TYR A 28 9.84 -50.39 1.25
CA TYR A 28 10.88 -50.40 0.19
C TYR A 28 12.27 -50.58 0.78
N VAL A 29 12.63 -49.81 1.83
CA VAL A 29 13.91 -49.90 2.53
C VAL A 29 14.11 -51.30 3.14
N ASN A 30 13.07 -51.81 3.84
CA ASN A 30 13.14 -53.13 4.49
C ASN A 30 13.29 -54.30 3.49
N ASN A 31 12.75 -54.16 2.26
CA ASN A 31 12.77 -55.20 1.26
C ASN A 31 13.98 -55.13 0.30
N SER A 32 14.53 -53.90 0.11
CA SER A 32 15.56 -53.65 -0.89
C SER A 32 16.98 -53.51 -0.30
N ILE A 33 17.09 -53.28 0.99
CA ILE A 33 18.39 -53.04 1.65
C ILE A 33 18.66 -54.12 2.69
N GLU A 34 19.63 -54.95 2.44
CA GLU A 34 20.17 -55.88 3.44
C GLU A 34 21.19 -55.12 4.32
N PHE A 35 20.80 -54.85 5.56
CA PHE A 35 21.68 -54.20 6.53
C PHE A 35 22.57 -55.26 7.20
N ASN A 36 23.87 -55.12 7.09
CA ASN A 36 24.86 -55.99 7.78
C ASN A 36 24.85 -55.79 9.32
N ASN A 37 24.23 -54.71 9.83
CA ASN A 37 24.16 -54.42 11.24
C ASN A 37 22.79 -54.79 11.82
N PRO A 38 22.72 -55.74 12.76
CA PRO A 38 21.45 -56.20 13.33
C PRO A 38 20.67 -55.09 14.07
N LEU A 39 21.34 -54.10 14.62
CA LEU A 39 20.67 -52.96 15.29
C LEU A 39 19.90 -52.08 14.29
N ILE A 40 20.48 -51.83 13.11
CA ILE A 40 19.84 -51.06 12.05
C ILE A 40 18.60 -51.80 11.53
N THR A 41 18.73 -53.10 11.29
CA THR A 41 17.62 -53.95 10.86
C THR A 41 16.49 -53.94 11.87
N TRP A 42 16.81 -54.10 13.18
CA TRP A 42 15.84 -54.02 14.24
C TRP A 42 15.12 -52.66 14.29
N PHE A 43 15.87 -51.55 14.19
CA PHE A 43 15.32 -50.21 14.19
C PHE A 43 14.31 -49.99 13.06
N PHE A 44 14.61 -50.38 11.83
CA PHE A 44 13.71 -50.23 10.69
C PHE A 44 12.45 -51.11 10.85
N ARG A 45 12.58 -52.34 11.33
CA ARG A 45 11.46 -53.25 11.57
C ARG A 45 10.54 -52.77 12.68
N ASP A 46 11.09 -52.23 13.76
CA ASP A 46 10.33 -51.66 14.86
C ASP A 46 9.62 -50.38 14.45
N THR A 47 10.32 -49.47 13.73
CA THR A 47 9.73 -48.26 13.15
C THR A 47 8.58 -48.57 12.22
N PHE A 48 8.68 -49.61 11.39
CA PHE A 48 7.60 -50.05 10.49
C PHE A 48 6.33 -50.45 11.25
N LYS A 49 6.47 -51.16 12.39
CA LYS A 49 5.35 -51.51 13.22
C LYS A 49 4.68 -50.31 13.88
N GLN A 50 5.44 -49.29 14.17
CA GLN A 50 4.98 -48.08 14.88
C GLN A 50 4.57 -46.94 13.94
N VAL A 51 4.57 -47.13 12.61
CA VAL A 51 4.28 -46.08 11.60
C VAL A 51 3.02 -45.27 11.92
N ARG A 52 1.92 -45.97 12.36
CA ARG A 52 0.67 -45.30 12.69
C ARG A 52 0.80 -44.30 13.84
N ARG A 53 1.63 -44.61 14.83
CA ARG A 53 1.89 -43.76 15.99
C ARG A 53 2.85 -42.62 15.67
N ILE A 54 3.90 -42.92 14.92
CA ILE A 54 4.91 -41.95 14.49
C ILE A 54 4.33 -40.97 13.49
N SER A 55 3.44 -41.43 12.58
CA SER A 55 2.84 -40.57 11.55
C SER A 55 1.98 -39.46 12.14
N LEU A 56 1.34 -39.68 13.31
CA LEU A 56 0.57 -38.60 13.97
C LEU A 56 1.47 -37.45 14.42
N SER A 57 2.60 -37.76 15.04
CA SER A 57 3.59 -36.76 15.49
C SER A 57 4.27 -36.06 14.29
N LEU A 58 4.58 -36.81 13.23
CA LEU A 58 5.15 -36.25 12.00
C LEU A 58 4.17 -35.34 11.28
N ASN A 59 2.87 -35.69 11.26
CA ASN A 59 1.82 -34.81 10.72
C ASN A 59 1.75 -33.48 11.47
N ALA A 60 1.78 -33.52 12.79
CA ALA A 60 1.77 -32.30 13.61
C ALA A 60 3.01 -31.42 13.31
N LEU A 61 4.19 -32.06 13.24
CA LEU A 61 5.44 -31.37 12.90
C LEU A 61 5.40 -30.79 11.46
N MET A 62 4.96 -31.56 10.49
CA MET A 62 4.84 -31.13 9.10
C MET A 62 3.89 -29.93 8.96
N LEU A 63 2.72 -29.98 9.61
CA LEU A 63 1.77 -28.88 9.60
C LEU A 63 2.34 -27.62 10.27
N SER A 64 3.04 -27.77 11.39
CA SER A 64 3.70 -26.66 12.08
C SER A 64 4.72 -25.98 11.20
N ILE A 65 5.59 -26.75 10.55
CA ILE A 65 6.62 -26.23 9.63
C ILE A 65 5.96 -25.58 8.41
N ALA A 66 4.95 -26.22 7.83
CA ALA A 66 4.24 -25.68 6.65
C ALA A 66 3.57 -24.33 6.96
N VAL A 67 2.91 -24.22 8.12
CA VAL A 67 2.31 -22.95 8.57
C VAL A 67 3.38 -21.89 8.80
N THR A 68 4.49 -22.24 9.45
CA THR A 68 5.60 -21.29 9.71
C THR A 68 6.18 -20.75 8.40
N ILE A 69 6.46 -21.63 7.44
CA ILE A 69 6.98 -21.23 6.12
C ILE A 69 5.95 -20.38 5.37
N GLY A 70 4.67 -20.77 5.43
CA GLY A 70 3.59 -20.02 4.79
C GLY A 70 3.44 -18.61 5.33
N VAL A 71 3.47 -18.45 6.65
CA VAL A 71 3.40 -17.14 7.32
C VAL A 71 4.64 -16.31 7.01
N ASP A 72 5.85 -16.88 7.08
CA ASP A 72 7.10 -16.17 6.79
C ASP A 72 7.11 -15.64 5.34
N ASN A 73 6.72 -16.46 4.37
CA ASN A 73 6.61 -16.04 2.98
C ASN A 73 5.54 -14.94 2.78
N MET A 74 4.40 -15.05 3.46
CA MET A 74 3.35 -14.05 3.40
C MET A 74 3.83 -12.70 3.96
N VAL A 75 4.50 -12.72 5.12
CA VAL A 75 5.04 -11.51 5.75
C VAL A 75 6.09 -10.86 4.86
N LYS A 76 7.04 -11.62 4.33
CA LYS A 76 8.08 -11.11 3.42
C LYS A 76 7.48 -10.50 2.15
N SER A 77 6.52 -11.18 1.53
CA SER A 77 5.84 -10.69 0.33
C SER A 77 5.08 -9.39 0.59
N PHE A 78 4.45 -9.29 1.76
CA PHE A 78 3.77 -8.06 2.17
C PHE A 78 4.78 -6.94 2.42
N GLU A 79 5.84 -7.19 3.19
CA GLU A 79 6.91 -6.23 3.49
C GLU A 79 7.52 -5.66 2.20
N GLU A 80 7.86 -6.53 1.25
CA GLU A 80 8.44 -6.15 -0.03
C GLU A 80 7.48 -5.28 -0.86
N THR A 81 6.22 -5.71 -0.98
CA THR A 81 5.18 -4.97 -1.71
C THR A 81 4.88 -3.62 -1.06
N PHE A 82 4.80 -3.60 0.27
CA PHE A 82 4.52 -2.39 1.03
C PHE A 82 5.68 -1.39 0.96
N SER A 83 6.93 -1.88 1.05
CA SER A 83 8.11 -1.03 0.90
C SER A 83 8.16 -0.38 -0.48
N ILE A 84 7.98 -1.15 -1.56
CA ILE A 84 7.94 -0.62 -2.92
C ILE A 84 6.81 0.42 -3.09
N TRP A 85 5.64 0.16 -2.50
CA TRP A 85 4.53 1.12 -2.53
C TRP A 85 4.87 2.39 -1.75
N LEU A 86 5.47 2.26 -0.57
CA LEU A 86 5.83 3.38 0.28
C LEU A 86 6.86 4.29 -0.42
N ASP A 87 7.90 3.71 -1.04
CA ASP A 87 8.90 4.44 -1.81
C ASP A 87 8.29 5.24 -2.97
N LYS A 88 7.26 4.68 -3.61
CA LYS A 88 6.52 5.37 -4.68
C LYS A 88 5.53 6.41 -4.17
N ARG A 89 5.05 6.28 -2.96
CA ARG A 89 4.08 7.19 -2.35
C ARG A 89 4.74 8.40 -1.71
N LEU A 90 5.87 8.15 -1.05
CA LEU A 90 6.69 9.17 -0.39
C LEU A 90 7.83 9.56 -1.31
N ILE A 91 7.53 10.41 -2.29
CA ILE A 91 8.45 10.79 -3.37
C ILE A 91 9.35 11.98 -3.05
N THR A 92 9.15 12.64 -1.90
CA THR A 92 9.94 13.79 -1.45
C THR A 92 10.59 13.48 -0.11
N GLU A 93 11.70 14.15 0.19
CA GLU A 93 12.50 13.90 1.40
C GLU A 93 11.83 14.39 2.68
N MET A 94 10.96 15.39 2.59
CA MET A 94 10.33 16.00 3.74
C MET A 94 8.84 16.26 3.52
N TYR A 95 8.04 15.95 4.53
CA TYR A 95 6.62 16.29 4.58
C TYR A 95 6.36 17.18 5.78
N VAL A 96 5.61 18.26 5.56
CA VAL A 96 5.31 19.27 6.58
C VAL A 96 3.82 19.50 6.64
N ARG A 97 3.28 19.49 7.84
CA ARG A 97 1.89 19.81 8.12
C ARG A 97 1.78 21.16 8.81
N THR A 98 0.78 21.95 8.45
CA THR A 98 0.43 23.19 9.15
C THR A 98 -1.05 23.25 9.44
N ASN A 99 -1.39 23.78 10.60
CA ASN A 99 -2.77 23.99 11.03
C ASN A 99 -3.23 25.45 10.87
N SER A 100 -2.35 26.33 10.34
CA SER A 100 -2.61 27.76 10.20
C SER A 100 -2.62 28.18 8.74
N GLU A 101 -3.72 28.81 8.31
CA GLU A 101 -3.83 29.39 6.97
C GLU A 101 -2.78 30.49 6.72
N ALA A 102 -2.51 31.31 7.73
CA ALA A 102 -1.51 32.36 7.65
C ALA A 102 -0.11 31.77 7.44
N THR A 103 0.22 30.69 8.14
CA THR A 103 1.48 29.95 7.98
C THR A 103 1.56 29.30 6.59
N ALA A 104 0.50 28.67 6.13
CA ALA A 104 0.44 28.06 4.80
C ALA A 104 0.70 29.09 3.67
N LYS A 105 0.05 30.25 3.75
CA LYS A 105 0.27 31.33 2.78
C LYS A 105 1.73 31.85 2.79
N LYS A 106 2.31 32.03 3.98
CA LYS A 106 3.71 32.43 4.12
C LYS A 106 4.66 31.40 3.50
N ILE A 107 4.42 30.12 3.78
CA ILE A 107 5.20 29.01 3.20
C ILE A 107 5.19 29.11 1.68
N ILE A 108 4.01 29.22 1.06
CA ILE A 108 3.90 29.28 -0.41
C ILE A 108 4.62 30.49 -1.00
N THR A 109 4.58 31.64 -0.34
CA THR A 109 5.10 32.90 -0.90
C THR A 109 6.58 33.15 -0.62
N GLU A 110 7.10 32.62 0.47
CA GLU A 110 8.44 32.97 0.96
C GLU A 110 9.46 31.84 0.82
N ILE A 111 8.99 30.56 0.80
CA ILE A 111 9.87 29.41 0.90
C ILE A 111 10.69 29.16 -0.39
N GLU A 112 10.20 29.61 -1.53
CA GLU A 112 10.93 29.51 -2.81
C GLU A 112 12.29 30.24 -2.79
N LYS A 113 12.51 31.10 -1.77
CA LYS A 113 13.77 31.85 -1.61
C LYS A 113 14.80 31.12 -0.75
N GLU A 114 14.41 29.97 -0.16
CA GLU A 114 15.30 29.18 0.70
C GLU A 114 16.23 28.32 -0.13
N GLU A 115 17.54 28.52 0.04
CA GLU A 115 18.57 27.89 -0.80
C GLU A 115 18.56 26.34 -0.73
N ASN A 116 18.14 25.78 0.40
CA ASN A 116 18.14 24.33 0.64
C ASN A 116 16.88 23.63 0.15
N ILE A 117 15.88 24.36 -0.31
CA ILE A 117 14.63 23.83 -0.85
C ILE A 117 14.67 23.94 -2.38
N ILE A 118 14.44 22.81 -3.05
CA ILE A 118 14.44 22.71 -4.50
C ILE A 118 13.02 22.98 -5.03
N ASN A 119 12.03 22.26 -4.49
CA ASN A 119 10.63 22.40 -4.89
C ASN A 119 9.69 22.23 -3.69
N ILE A 120 8.49 22.79 -3.85
CA ILE A 120 7.39 22.63 -2.88
C ILE A 120 6.14 22.14 -3.60
N TYR A 121 5.49 21.15 -3.02
CA TYR A 121 4.27 20.53 -3.53
C TYR A 121 3.16 20.68 -2.50
N PRO A 122 2.29 21.70 -2.62
CA PRO A 122 1.15 21.88 -1.74
C PRO A 122 0.10 20.79 -1.97
N ILE A 123 -0.42 20.23 -0.88
CA ILE A 123 -1.46 19.22 -0.88
C ILE A 123 -2.62 19.75 -0.02
N ILE A 124 -3.80 19.77 -0.60
CA ILE A 124 -5.04 20.15 0.08
C ILE A 124 -5.89 18.90 0.23
N GLU A 125 -6.42 18.68 1.41
CA GLU A 125 -7.35 17.58 1.66
C GLU A 125 -8.60 18.11 2.34
N THR A 126 -9.77 17.65 1.89
CA THR A 126 -11.04 17.90 2.54
C THR A 126 -11.88 16.64 2.60
N LYS A 127 -12.81 16.61 3.56
CA LYS A 127 -13.78 15.52 3.70
C LYS A 127 -15.04 15.87 2.95
N SER A 128 -15.57 14.93 2.19
CA SER A 128 -16.80 15.06 1.43
C SER A 128 -17.64 13.79 1.54
N TYR A 129 -18.74 13.72 0.77
CA TYR A 129 -19.62 12.56 0.72
C TYR A 129 -19.89 12.18 -0.72
N PHE A 130 -19.94 10.88 -0.97
CA PHE A 130 -20.37 10.29 -2.24
C PHE A 130 -21.32 9.13 -1.91
N ASN A 131 -22.51 9.10 -2.50
CA ASN A 131 -23.57 8.11 -2.21
C ASN A 131 -23.78 7.92 -0.69
N ASN A 132 -23.92 9.01 0.07
CA ASN A 132 -24.08 9.05 1.53
C ASN A 132 -22.89 8.43 2.32
N SER A 133 -21.80 8.12 1.68
CA SER A 133 -20.60 7.62 2.33
C SER A 133 -19.51 8.68 2.38
N LYS A 134 -18.81 8.75 3.51
CA LYS A 134 -17.71 9.67 3.71
C LYS A 134 -16.55 9.32 2.79
N ILE A 135 -16.01 10.31 2.11
CA ILE A 135 -14.84 10.23 1.24
C ILE A 135 -13.84 11.34 1.58
N SER A 136 -12.61 11.20 1.12
CA SER A 136 -11.59 12.25 1.11
C SER A 136 -11.42 12.77 -0.33
N VAL A 137 -11.31 14.09 -0.47
CA VAL A 137 -10.96 14.74 -1.75
C VAL A 137 -9.63 15.45 -1.56
N VAL A 138 -8.66 15.12 -2.41
CA VAL A 138 -7.29 15.64 -2.36
C VAL A 138 -7.00 16.45 -3.62
N GLY A 139 -6.58 17.68 -3.39
CA GLY A 139 -6.05 18.55 -4.44
C GLY A 139 -4.53 18.50 -4.45
N PHE A 140 -3.93 18.23 -5.60
CA PHE A 140 -2.48 18.16 -5.78
C PHE A 140 -2.05 18.80 -7.10
N LYS A 141 -0.79 19.16 -7.20
CA LYS A 141 -0.21 19.73 -8.42
C LYS A 141 0.41 18.59 -9.25
N PRO A 142 -0.14 18.25 -10.44
CA PRO A 142 0.35 17.13 -11.26
C PRO A 142 1.67 17.50 -11.96
N GLU A 143 2.74 17.58 -11.19
CA GLU A 143 4.10 17.85 -11.65
C GLU A 143 4.87 16.58 -11.99
N LYS A 144 6.04 16.75 -12.60
CA LYS A 144 6.85 15.64 -13.12
C LYS A 144 7.13 14.57 -12.07
N ILE A 145 7.39 14.97 -10.81
CA ILE A 145 7.68 14.04 -9.71
C ILE A 145 6.51 13.06 -9.47
N TYR A 146 5.26 13.55 -9.54
CA TYR A 146 4.08 12.69 -9.43
C TYR A 146 3.88 11.85 -10.70
N ILE A 147 4.11 12.44 -11.89
CA ILE A 147 3.93 11.76 -13.17
C ILE A 147 4.85 10.55 -13.30
N ASP A 148 6.08 10.68 -12.85
CA ASP A 148 7.11 9.64 -12.97
C ASP A 148 7.03 8.57 -11.88
N ASN A 149 6.57 8.92 -10.67
CA ASN A 149 6.69 8.03 -9.51
C ASN A 149 5.36 7.54 -8.92
N TRP A 150 4.23 8.24 -9.15
CA TRP A 150 2.98 7.89 -8.49
C TRP A 150 2.52 6.46 -8.81
N PRO A 151 2.24 5.62 -7.79
CA PRO A 151 1.81 4.25 -8.03
C PRO A 151 0.43 4.24 -8.68
N ILE A 152 0.29 3.57 -9.82
CA ILE A 152 -0.97 3.41 -10.53
C ILE A 152 -1.21 1.92 -10.77
N VAL A 153 -2.41 1.45 -10.46
CA VAL A 153 -2.87 0.07 -10.73
C VAL A 153 -3.41 -0.04 -12.14
N ASP A 154 -4.27 0.90 -12.52
CA ASP A 154 -4.88 0.95 -13.86
C ASP A 154 -5.08 2.40 -14.31
N LYS A 155 -4.97 2.66 -15.63
CA LYS A 155 -5.01 4.01 -16.19
C LYS A 155 -5.56 4.08 -17.59
N SER A 156 -6.22 5.21 -17.90
CA SER A 156 -6.59 5.56 -19.27
C SER A 156 -5.41 6.08 -20.09
N VAL A 157 -5.54 6.04 -21.40
CA VAL A 157 -4.62 6.73 -22.31
C VAL A 157 -4.64 8.23 -21.99
N ASP A 158 -3.46 8.87 -21.97
CA ASP A 158 -3.28 10.30 -21.65
C ASP A 158 -3.80 10.75 -20.27
N MET A 159 -3.78 9.84 -19.28
CA MET A 159 -4.23 10.10 -17.92
C MET A 159 -3.74 11.43 -17.36
N TRP A 160 -2.42 11.67 -17.36
CA TRP A 160 -1.83 12.88 -16.80
C TRP A 160 -2.22 14.14 -17.54
N LYS A 161 -2.35 14.08 -18.88
CA LYS A 161 -2.84 15.21 -19.68
C LYS A 161 -4.28 15.56 -19.35
N LYS A 162 -5.14 14.55 -19.14
CA LYS A 162 -6.53 14.77 -18.72
C LYS A 162 -6.63 15.41 -17.35
N ILE A 163 -5.77 15.02 -16.41
CA ILE A 163 -5.69 15.64 -15.07
C ILE A 163 -5.21 17.09 -15.17
N GLN A 164 -4.18 17.36 -15.96
CA GLN A 164 -3.66 18.72 -16.19
C GLN A 164 -4.70 19.62 -16.88
N ASN A 165 -5.50 19.08 -17.79
CA ASN A 165 -6.60 19.78 -18.47
C ASN A 165 -7.88 19.85 -17.64
N PHE A 166 -7.83 19.48 -16.37
CA PHE A 166 -8.91 19.57 -15.38
C PHE A 166 -10.13 18.68 -15.61
N ASN A 167 -10.10 17.74 -16.55
CA ASN A 167 -11.20 16.82 -16.83
C ASN A 167 -11.05 15.44 -16.21
N GLY A 168 -9.82 15.07 -15.82
CA GLY A 168 -9.48 13.76 -15.25
C GLY A 168 -9.34 13.80 -13.74
N ILE A 169 -9.76 12.71 -13.10
CA ILE A 169 -9.55 12.45 -11.67
C ILE A 169 -8.93 11.09 -11.44
N LEU A 170 -8.18 10.95 -10.34
CA LEU A 170 -7.73 9.65 -9.83
C LEU A 170 -8.62 9.22 -8.66
N ILE A 171 -8.83 7.94 -8.54
CA ILE A 171 -9.51 7.33 -7.39
C ILE A 171 -8.62 6.26 -6.76
N ASN A 172 -8.71 6.07 -5.45
CA ASN A 172 -8.05 4.94 -4.81
C ASN A 172 -8.85 3.63 -5.00
N GLU A 173 -8.21 2.49 -4.76
CA GLU A 173 -8.86 1.18 -4.85
C GLU A 173 -10.08 1.06 -3.93
N GLN A 174 -10.05 1.71 -2.76
CA GLN A 174 -11.18 1.72 -1.83
C GLN A 174 -12.42 2.39 -2.42
N PHE A 175 -12.23 3.47 -3.19
CA PHE A 175 -13.32 4.14 -3.91
C PHE A 175 -13.86 3.24 -5.02
N HIS A 176 -12.95 2.69 -5.84
CA HIS A 176 -13.30 1.77 -6.93
C HIS A 176 -14.15 0.60 -6.43
N TYR A 177 -13.68 -0.16 -5.43
CA TYR A 177 -14.39 -1.34 -4.94
C TYR A 177 -15.68 -1.01 -4.18
N LYS A 178 -15.71 0.10 -3.44
CA LYS A 178 -16.88 0.45 -2.63
C LYS A 178 -18.06 0.93 -3.46
N PHE A 179 -17.79 1.66 -4.53
CA PHE A 179 -18.83 2.32 -5.34
C PHE A 179 -18.98 1.72 -6.74
N ASP A 180 -18.21 0.69 -7.07
CA ASP A 180 -18.18 0.03 -8.38
C ASP A 180 -17.92 1.02 -9.53
N VAL A 181 -17.00 1.98 -9.30
CA VAL A 181 -16.64 3.03 -10.25
C VAL A 181 -15.36 2.64 -10.97
N ASN A 182 -15.38 2.68 -12.30
CA ASN A 182 -14.32 2.21 -13.18
C ASN A 182 -13.69 3.36 -13.99
N ILE A 183 -12.57 3.06 -14.66
CA ILE A 183 -11.95 4.01 -15.58
C ILE A 183 -12.90 4.34 -16.74
N GLY A 184 -13.06 5.63 -17.01
CA GLY A 184 -13.97 6.13 -18.03
C GLY A 184 -15.33 6.57 -17.49
N ASP A 185 -15.68 6.19 -16.26
CA ASP A 185 -16.92 6.61 -15.64
C ASP A 185 -16.89 8.11 -15.32
N GLU A 186 -18.04 8.77 -15.49
CA GLU A 186 -18.22 10.17 -15.13
C GLU A 186 -18.73 10.28 -13.69
N ILE A 187 -18.02 11.03 -12.86
CA ILE A 187 -18.49 11.44 -11.53
C ILE A 187 -19.00 12.87 -11.62
N GLN A 188 -20.23 13.10 -11.17
CA GLN A 188 -20.82 14.43 -11.10
C GLN A 188 -20.56 15.08 -9.74
N THR A 189 -20.37 16.39 -9.72
CA THR A 189 -20.10 17.13 -8.47
C THR A 189 -21.25 17.14 -7.48
N ASN A 190 -22.50 16.97 -7.94
CA ASN A 190 -23.64 16.79 -7.03
C ASN A 190 -23.49 15.55 -6.15
N ASP A 191 -22.79 14.52 -6.67
CA ASP A 191 -22.47 13.31 -5.91
C ASP A 191 -21.41 13.57 -4.84
N LEU A 192 -20.61 14.64 -5.01
CA LEU A 192 -19.57 15.05 -4.06
C LEU A 192 -20.04 16.14 -3.08
N LEU A 193 -21.32 16.54 -3.10
CA LEU A 193 -21.93 17.58 -2.26
C LEU A 193 -21.15 18.92 -2.24
N ILE A 194 -20.62 19.31 -3.39
CA ILE A 194 -19.84 20.53 -3.52
C ILE A 194 -20.62 21.59 -4.28
N ASN A 195 -20.75 22.75 -3.65
CA ASN A 195 -21.31 24.00 -4.18
C ASN A 195 -21.76 23.99 -5.65
N ASN A 196 -23.04 23.81 -5.89
CA ASN A 196 -23.87 24.13 -7.06
C ASN A 196 -23.29 24.16 -8.49
N ASN A 197 -22.06 23.74 -8.73
CA ASN A 197 -21.46 23.70 -10.05
C ASN A 197 -21.41 22.25 -10.55
N ASN A 198 -22.28 21.91 -11.50
CA ASN A 198 -22.36 20.62 -12.20
C ASN A 198 -21.11 20.38 -13.07
N LEU A 199 -19.95 20.22 -12.50
CA LEU A 199 -18.76 19.87 -13.25
C LEU A 199 -18.61 18.35 -13.30
N LYS A 200 -18.62 17.81 -14.50
CA LYS A 200 -18.38 16.40 -14.78
C LYS A 200 -16.89 16.11 -14.76
N SER A 201 -16.49 15.07 -14.06
CA SER A 201 -15.12 14.58 -14.03
C SER A 201 -15.08 13.13 -14.46
N VAL A 202 -14.10 12.77 -15.27
CA VAL A 202 -13.91 11.39 -15.73
C VAL A 202 -12.83 10.71 -14.91
N VAL A 203 -13.09 9.51 -14.44
CA VAL A 203 -12.07 8.68 -13.78
C VAL A 203 -11.04 8.23 -14.81
N VAL A 204 -9.79 8.64 -14.62
CA VAL A 204 -8.71 8.39 -15.56
C VAL A 204 -7.63 7.47 -15.02
N GLY A 205 -7.64 7.17 -13.73
CA GLY A 205 -6.72 6.21 -13.14
C GLY A 205 -7.14 5.77 -11.75
N ILE A 206 -6.68 4.56 -11.39
CA ILE A 206 -6.89 3.94 -10.08
C ILE A 206 -5.52 3.73 -9.45
N TYR A 207 -5.36 4.15 -8.19
CA TYR A 207 -4.10 3.99 -7.45
C TYR A 207 -4.28 3.20 -6.16
N PRO A 208 -3.25 2.43 -5.74
CA PRO A 208 -3.30 1.68 -4.49
C PRO A 208 -3.07 2.63 -3.31
N ASP A 209 -3.82 2.45 -2.24
CA ASP A 209 -3.69 3.24 -1.01
C ASP A 209 -3.78 2.35 0.23
N TYR A 210 -2.75 1.56 0.47
CA TYR A 210 -2.74 0.51 1.53
C TYR A 210 -2.80 1.07 2.95
N GLY A 211 -2.41 2.32 3.15
CA GLY A 211 -2.44 2.98 4.46
C GLY A 211 -3.76 3.67 4.81
N ASN A 212 -4.71 3.73 3.87
CA ASN A 212 -5.94 4.49 4.03
C ASN A 212 -7.17 3.63 3.72
N SER A 213 -8.08 3.49 4.69
CA SER A 213 -9.35 2.77 4.50
C SER A 213 -10.47 3.65 3.94
N ILE A 214 -10.24 4.96 3.81
CA ILE A 214 -11.24 5.92 3.34
C ILE A 214 -11.20 6.00 1.82
N PRO A 215 -12.35 5.88 1.11
CA PRO A 215 -12.41 6.15 -0.32
C PRO A 215 -11.91 7.57 -0.62
N GLN A 216 -11.00 7.70 -1.57
CA GLN A 216 -10.34 8.97 -1.87
C GLN A 216 -10.40 9.28 -3.36
N VAL A 217 -10.60 10.56 -3.66
CA VAL A 217 -10.54 11.14 -5.00
C VAL A 217 -9.42 12.15 -5.04
N MET A 218 -8.55 12.10 -6.05
CA MET A 218 -7.49 13.07 -6.27
C MET A 218 -7.77 13.88 -7.54
N ILE A 219 -7.73 15.20 -7.42
CA ILE A 219 -7.96 16.15 -8.50
C ILE A 219 -6.81 17.16 -8.59
N SER A 220 -6.66 17.83 -9.72
CA SER A 220 -5.67 18.90 -9.81
C SER A 220 -5.95 20.02 -8.81
N LEU A 221 -4.89 20.58 -8.21
CA LEU A 221 -5.00 21.64 -7.21
C LEU A 221 -5.83 22.84 -7.70
N LYS A 222 -5.63 23.23 -8.96
CA LYS A 222 -6.39 24.35 -9.56
C LYS A 222 -7.89 24.04 -9.59
N ARG A 223 -8.25 22.82 -9.99
CA ARG A 223 -9.65 22.40 -9.99
C ARG A 223 -10.19 22.28 -8.56
N PHE A 224 -9.40 21.81 -7.61
CA PHE A 224 -9.79 21.78 -6.21
C PHE A 224 -10.17 23.17 -5.69
N GLN A 225 -9.38 24.20 -6.02
CA GLN A 225 -9.62 25.58 -5.62
C GLN A 225 -10.89 26.20 -6.25
N GLU A 226 -11.27 25.75 -7.45
CA GLU A 226 -12.56 26.16 -8.09
C GLU A 226 -13.77 25.64 -7.31
N TYR A 227 -13.64 24.46 -6.68
CA TYR A 227 -14.71 23.86 -5.89
C TYR A 227 -14.73 24.30 -4.42
N TYR A 228 -13.54 24.50 -3.84
CA TYR A 228 -13.32 24.77 -2.44
C TYR A 228 -12.52 26.08 -2.30
N SER A 229 -13.14 27.20 -2.67
CA SER A 229 -12.50 28.53 -2.69
C SER A 229 -11.88 28.95 -1.35
N ASP A 230 -12.45 28.48 -0.25
CA ASP A 230 -12.02 28.84 1.11
C ASP A 230 -11.00 27.89 1.70
N SER A 231 -10.53 26.91 0.93
CA SER A 231 -9.55 25.91 1.39
C SER A 231 -8.13 26.32 1.06
N PHE A 232 -7.22 26.04 1.98
CA PHE A 232 -5.78 26.26 1.82
C PHE A 232 -5.00 24.97 2.07
N PRO A 233 -3.77 24.84 1.53
CA PRO A 233 -2.94 23.67 1.77
C PRO A 233 -2.60 23.50 3.25
N HIS A 234 -2.87 22.32 3.79
CA HIS A 234 -2.47 21.95 5.14
C HIS A 234 -1.21 21.09 5.15
N ASN A 235 -0.93 20.41 4.07
CA ASN A 235 0.21 19.53 3.92
C ASN A 235 1.08 20.00 2.76
N PHE A 236 2.38 19.91 2.94
CA PHE A 236 3.37 20.26 1.96
C PHE A 236 4.39 19.13 1.85
N ALA A 237 4.72 18.76 0.63
CA ALA A 237 5.84 17.89 0.34
C ALA A 237 6.99 18.75 -0.19
N PHE A 238 8.19 18.56 0.35
CA PHE A 238 9.38 19.34 0.01
C PHE A 238 10.44 18.45 -0.61
N ASP A 239 10.92 18.88 -1.78
CA ASP A 239 12.12 18.38 -2.39
C ASP A 239 13.28 19.25 -1.90
N ILE A 240 14.20 18.69 -1.13
CA ILE A 240 15.28 19.40 -0.46
C ILE A 240 16.65 18.91 -0.93
N LYS A 241 17.69 19.74 -0.78
CA LYS A 241 19.05 19.31 -1.07
C LYS A 241 19.47 18.16 -0.15
N ARG A 242 20.28 17.27 -0.68
CA ARG A 242 20.81 16.11 0.05
C ARG A 242 21.46 16.54 1.36
N ASN A 243 21.09 15.91 2.46
CA ASN A 243 21.55 16.20 3.84
C ASN A 243 21.08 17.54 4.44
N ALA A 244 20.16 18.28 3.78
CA ALA A 244 19.65 19.55 4.30
C ALA A 244 18.45 19.41 5.25
N PHE A 245 18.03 18.19 5.59
CA PHE A 245 16.83 17.97 6.39
C PHE A 245 16.85 18.73 7.73
N ASN A 246 17.94 18.62 8.49
CA ASN A 246 18.05 19.27 9.79
C ASN A 246 18.01 20.80 9.68
N ASP A 247 18.71 21.36 8.71
CA ASP A 247 18.76 22.80 8.49
C ASP A 247 17.39 23.35 8.10
N VAL A 248 16.70 22.67 7.18
CA VAL A 248 15.35 23.03 6.72
C VAL A 248 14.32 22.83 7.84
N SER A 249 14.43 21.77 8.61
CA SER A 249 13.55 21.50 9.76
C SER A 249 13.69 22.61 10.81
N GLU A 250 14.92 22.98 11.18
CA GLU A 250 15.18 24.04 12.16
C GLU A 250 14.70 25.42 11.64
N PHE A 251 14.89 25.68 10.34
CA PHE A 251 14.39 26.89 9.69
C PHE A 251 12.87 26.99 9.74
N LEU A 252 12.16 25.89 9.41
CA LEU A 252 10.69 25.83 9.45
C LEU A 252 10.13 26.02 10.87
N GLN A 253 10.75 25.39 11.86
CA GLN A 253 10.38 25.54 13.26
C GLN A 253 10.55 26.98 13.74
N LYS A 254 11.71 27.60 13.49
CA LYS A 254 12.02 28.95 13.95
C LYS A 254 11.22 30.04 13.24
N LYS A 255 11.04 29.91 11.94
CA LYS A 255 10.41 30.95 11.11
C LYS A 255 8.90 30.89 11.07
N TYR A 256 8.35 29.66 11.06
CA TYR A 256 6.91 29.44 10.86
C TYR A 256 6.20 28.82 12.06
N ASP A 257 6.91 28.60 13.17
CA ASP A 257 6.37 28.00 14.41
C ASP A 257 5.71 26.62 14.15
N ILE A 258 6.34 25.82 13.29
CA ILE A 258 5.90 24.47 12.97
C ILE A 258 6.46 23.53 14.02
N LEU A 259 5.61 22.66 14.58
CA LEU A 259 6.06 21.68 15.57
C LEU A 259 6.93 20.61 14.91
N GLU A 260 7.94 20.13 15.61
CA GLU A 260 8.81 19.04 15.16
C GLU A 260 7.99 17.79 14.79
N THR A 261 6.92 17.53 15.52
CA THR A 261 6.00 16.40 15.25
C THR A 261 5.22 16.52 13.93
N ASP A 262 5.13 17.73 13.37
CA ASP A 262 4.47 18.01 12.09
C ASP A 262 5.45 17.99 10.91
N ILE A 263 6.72 17.65 11.16
CA ILE A 263 7.78 17.51 10.15
C ILE A 263 8.20 16.04 10.10
N ILE A 264 7.98 15.41 8.96
CA ILE A 264 8.29 13.99 8.74
C ILE A 264 9.49 13.88 7.78
N ASN A 265 10.52 13.15 8.22
CA ASN A 265 11.66 12.76 7.40
C ASN A 265 11.40 11.39 6.76
N GLN A 266 11.58 11.28 5.47
CA GLN A 266 11.43 10.00 4.76
C GLN A 266 12.73 9.17 4.76
N ILE A 267 13.89 9.80 4.99
CA ILE A 267 15.21 9.16 4.81
C ILE A 267 15.61 8.28 6.00
N ASN A 268 14.80 8.21 7.06
CA ASN A 268 15.06 7.38 8.26
C ASN A 268 14.11 6.21 8.35
#